data_06326aae4e3cfeb48b9b4e310c48b8b1
#
_entry.id   06326aae4e3cfeb48b9b4e310c48b8b1
#
_cell.length_a   1.000
_cell.length_b   1.000
_cell.length_c   1.000
_cell.angle_alpha   90.00
_cell.angle_beta   90.00
_cell.angle_gamma   90.00
#
_symmetry.space_group_name_H-M   'P 1'
#
loop_
_entity.id
_entity.type
_entity.pdbx_description
1 polymer ?
#
loop_
_entity_poly.entity_id
_entity_poly.type
_entity_poly.pdbx_seq_one_letter_code
_entity_poly.pdbx_strand_id
1 'polypeptide(L)'
;DIRIGDQVMVDKAGEIITQVIEAVKEKRTAELEEFKFPTHCSTCTSLLVRAEGEAVWRCSNYNCSDQLKGRIEYFASRGCLDIENLGEAVVAQLVDSNLVGRLDDLYRLEPGQVLELEGFAEKSATNLIDAIERSKSQEFWRILCGLGIKHIGTSASKDLARSFSNWRALANASVEDFTDIEGVGTIMAESLILYFKDPDHFSLLESLEGLGVALREDSENSSFHPWKDKTFVLTGSLERFSRQGAVSEIENLGGRVSSSVSKKTSFVIAGPGAGSKLDKAKKLEVTILDEEGFMTFLAENKLH
;
A
#
# COMPACT_ATOMS: atom_id res chain seq x y z
N ASP A 1 -2.78 11.61 31.26
CA ASP A 1 -3.42 11.07 32.48
C ASP A 1 -4.94 10.94 32.25
N ILE A 2 -5.35 10.09 31.28
CA ILE A 2 -6.75 9.73 31.02
C ILE A 2 -7.05 8.43 31.77
N ARG A 3 -8.19 8.40 32.50
CA ARG A 3 -8.64 7.23 33.28
C ARG A 3 -9.98 6.71 32.75
N ILE A 4 -10.22 5.43 32.97
CA ILE A 4 -11.49 4.82 32.59
C ILE A 4 -12.60 5.45 33.43
N GLY A 5 -13.60 6.06 32.78
CA GLY A 5 -14.69 6.78 33.40
C GLY A 5 -14.48 8.31 33.52
N ASP A 6 -13.35 8.84 33.03
CA ASP A 6 -13.17 10.30 32.94
C ASP A 6 -14.18 10.93 31.99
N GLN A 7 -14.62 12.14 32.32
CA GLN A 7 -15.18 13.05 31.36
C GLN A 7 -14.04 13.72 30.60
N VAL A 8 -14.12 13.70 29.28
CA VAL A 8 -13.06 14.21 28.41
C VAL A 8 -13.59 15.36 27.54
N MET A 9 -12.72 16.32 27.27
CA MET A 9 -12.96 17.32 26.25
C MET A 9 -12.56 16.74 24.91
N VAL A 10 -13.45 16.82 23.92
CA VAL A 10 -13.22 16.33 22.56
C VAL A 10 -13.34 17.47 21.58
N ASP A 11 -12.52 17.43 20.55
CA ASP A 11 -12.57 18.35 19.41
C ASP A 11 -12.56 17.56 18.10
N LYS A 12 -12.96 18.20 17.02
CA LYS A 12 -12.87 17.62 15.67
C LYS A 12 -11.56 18.06 15.03
N ALA A 13 -10.64 17.13 14.86
CA ALA A 13 -9.44 17.34 14.06
C ALA A 13 -9.85 17.37 12.57
N GLY A 14 -9.91 18.55 12.00
CA GLY A 14 -10.54 18.78 10.70
C GLY A 14 -12.06 18.67 10.77
N GLU A 15 -12.71 18.18 9.69
CA GLU A 15 -14.19 18.14 9.65
C GLU A 15 -14.79 16.81 10.15
N ILE A 16 -14.00 15.74 10.29
CA ILE A 16 -14.53 14.38 10.44
C ILE A 16 -14.00 13.65 11.69
N ILE A 17 -12.72 13.77 12.04
CA ILE A 17 -12.09 12.93 13.05
C ILE A 17 -12.19 13.58 14.44
N THR A 18 -12.83 12.88 15.39
CA THR A 18 -12.89 13.31 16.79
C THR A 18 -11.61 12.90 17.52
N GLN A 19 -10.99 13.85 18.21
CA GLN A 19 -9.83 13.59 19.09
C GLN A 19 -10.13 14.05 20.53
N VAL A 20 -9.56 13.33 21.48
CA VAL A 20 -9.59 13.73 22.89
C VAL A 20 -8.48 14.75 23.13
N ILE A 21 -8.85 15.92 23.67
CA ILE A 21 -7.90 17.00 23.99
C ILE A 21 -7.34 16.79 25.40
N GLU A 22 -8.23 16.65 26.39
CA GLU A 22 -7.84 16.48 27.79
C GLU A 22 -8.96 15.85 28.62
N ALA A 23 -8.60 15.33 29.79
CA ALA A 23 -9.55 14.92 30.83
C ALA A 23 -9.98 16.13 31.68
N VAL A 24 -11.28 16.25 31.93
CA VAL A 24 -11.84 17.29 32.82
C VAL A 24 -11.63 16.85 34.29
N LYS A 25 -10.43 17.14 34.80
CA LYS A 25 -9.95 16.62 36.11
C LYS A 25 -10.84 17.03 37.28
N GLU A 26 -11.49 18.22 37.23
CA GLU A 26 -12.40 18.71 38.24
C GLU A 26 -13.67 17.85 38.40
N LYS A 27 -14.00 17.08 37.34
CA LYS A 27 -15.15 16.16 37.33
C LYS A 27 -14.76 14.70 37.62
N ARG A 28 -13.45 14.44 37.86
CA ARG A 28 -12.98 13.12 38.19
C ARG A 28 -13.42 12.71 39.57
N THR A 29 -14.00 11.55 39.72
CA THR A 29 -14.28 10.92 41.00
C THR A 29 -13.01 10.29 41.56
N ALA A 30 -12.86 10.28 42.90
CA ALA A 30 -11.61 9.90 43.57
C ALA A 30 -11.12 8.45 43.35
N GLU A 31 -11.94 7.60 42.74
CA GLU A 31 -11.71 6.16 42.63
C GLU A 31 -11.41 5.68 41.20
N LEU A 32 -11.16 6.60 40.24
CA LEU A 32 -10.87 6.18 38.87
C LEU A 32 -9.47 5.60 38.70
N GLU A 33 -9.38 4.39 38.16
CA GLU A 33 -8.10 3.73 37.95
C GLU A 33 -7.33 4.36 36.78
N GLU A 34 -6.04 4.48 36.96
CA GLU A 34 -5.12 4.92 35.92
C GLU A 34 -5.06 3.87 34.79
N PHE A 35 -5.23 4.30 33.54
CA PHE A 35 -5.06 3.39 32.40
C PHE A 35 -3.60 2.98 32.28
N LYS A 36 -3.35 1.69 32.43
CA LYS A 36 -2.02 1.09 32.18
C LYS A 36 -2.00 0.44 30.83
N PHE A 37 -1.13 0.94 29.97
CA PHE A 37 -0.98 0.34 28.65
C PHE A 37 -0.46 -1.10 28.77
N PRO A 38 -1.02 -2.07 28.00
CA PRO A 38 -0.53 -3.44 28.02
C PRO A 38 0.96 -3.49 27.67
N THR A 39 1.72 -4.31 28.37
CA THR A 39 3.15 -4.55 28.09
C THR A 39 3.37 -5.77 27.21
N HIS A 40 2.37 -6.62 27.10
CA HIS A 40 2.43 -7.87 26.33
C HIS A 40 1.27 -7.95 25.35
N CYS A 41 1.53 -8.62 24.22
CA CYS A 41 0.53 -8.90 23.21
C CYS A 41 -0.56 -9.83 23.77
N SER A 42 -1.82 -9.50 23.56
CA SER A 42 -2.96 -10.30 24.02
C SER A 42 -3.04 -11.68 23.36
N THR A 43 -2.50 -11.81 22.15
CA THR A 43 -2.60 -13.02 21.33
C THR A 43 -1.44 -13.96 21.56
N CYS A 44 -0.20 -13.48 21.52
CA CYS A 44 1.00 -14.33 21.59
C CYS A 44 1.85 -14.12 22.84
N THR A 45 1.41 -13.27 23.77
CA THR A 45 2.10 -12.92 25.03
C THR A 45 3.51 -12.33 24.88
N SER A 46 3.98 -12.09 23.67
CA SER A 46 5.26 -11.44 23.43
C SER A 46 5.24 -9.97 23.84
N LEU A 47 6.41 -9.42 24.14
CA LEU A 47 6.56 -8.04 24.57
C LEU A 47 6.04 -7.07 23.49
N LEU A 48 5.29 -6.07 23.91
CA LEU A 48 4.97 -4.92 23.07
C LEU A 48 6.12 -3.94 23.11
N VAL A 49 6.53 -3.46 21.93
CA VAL A 49 7.60 -2.48 21.77
C VAL A 49 7.08 -1.21 21.09
N ARG A 50 7.64 -0.08 21.50
CA ARG A 50 7.38 1.22 20.86
C ARG A 50 8.72 1.84 20.51
N ALA A 51 8.94 2.07 19.22
CA ALA A 51 10.15 2.73 18.76
C ALA A 51 10.20 4.18 19.28
N GLU A 52 11.40 4.69 19.48
CA GLU A 52 11.60 6.07 19.90
C GLU A 52 10.97 7.05 18.89
N GLY A 53 10.18 8.00 19.40
CA GLY A 53 9.44 8.95 18.57
C GLY A 53 8.14 8.41 17.94
N GLU A 54 7.83 7.12 18.06
CA GLU A 54 6.55 6.57 17.61
C GLU A 54 5.50 6.56 18.72
N ALA A 55 4.23 6.78 18.34
CA ALA A 55 3.09 6.71 19.29
C ALA A 55 2.54 5.28 19.45
N VAL A 56 2.80 4.40 18.49
CA VAL A 56 2.14 3.08 18.37
C VAL A 56 2.97 1.99 19.01
N TRP A 57 2.34 1.20 19.89
CA TRP A 57 2.90 -0.03 20.41
C TRP A 57 2.67 -1.18 19.45
N ARG A 58 3.67 -2.00 19.23
CA ARG A 58 3.61 -3.16 18.32
C ARG A 58 4.07 -4.43 18.99
N CYS A 59 3.48 -5.54 18.62
CA CYS A 59 3.97 -6.85 19.01
C CYS A 59 5.35 -7.09 18.37
N SER A 60 6.33 -7.49 19.18
CA SER A 60 7.69 -7.79 18.70
C SER A 60 7.82 -9.14 17.99
N ASN A 61 6.81 -10.01 18.13
CA ASN A 61 6.82 -11.33 17.53
C ASN A 61 6.31 -11.28 16.08
N TYR A 62 7.20 -11.44 15.12
CA TYR A 62 6.86 -11.50 13.71
C TYR A 62 5.88 -12.66 13.39
N ASN A 63 5.97 -13.78 14.12
CA ASN A 63 5.12 -14.97 13.94
C ASN A 63 3.82 -14.92 14.77
N CYS A 64 3.44 -13.75 15.29
CA CYS A 64 2.14 -13.57 15.94
C CYS A 64 1.01 -13.75 14.93
N SER A 65 -0.01 -14.55 15.26
CA SER A 65 -1.15 -14.82 14.36
C SER A 65 -1.89 -13.54 13.95
N ASP A 66 -2.08 -12.59 14.86
CA ASP A 66 -2.72 -11.31 14.53
C ASP A 66 -1.85 -10.46 13.59
N GLN A 67 -0.52 -10.49 13.75
CA GLN A 67 0.39 -9.84 12.80
C GLN A 67 0.32 -10.50 11.43
N LEU A 68 0.23 -11.81 11.38
CA LEU A 68 0.08 -12.57 10.14
C LEU A 68 -1.24 -12.24 9.45
N LYS A 69 -2.36 -12.22 10.20
CA LYS A 69 -3.68 -11.82 9.66
C LYS A 69 -3.61 -10.44 9.01
N GLY A 70 -3.10 -9.45 9.71
CA GLY A 70 -2.96 -8.09 9.16
C GLY A 70 -2.05 -8.02 7.93
N ARG A 71 -0.97 -8.82 7.87
CA ARG A 71 -0.10 -8.89 6.68
C ARG A 71 -0.83 -9.52 5.49
N ILE A 72 -1.58 -10.60 5.70
CA ILE A 72 -2.36 -11.24 4.63
C ILE A 72 -3.45 -10.30 4.11
N GLU A 73 -4.18 -9.61 4.99
CA GLU A 73 -5.20 -8.63 4.62
C GLU A 73 -4.61 -7.49 3.78
N TYR A 74 -3.47 -6.96 4.21
CA TYR A 74 -2.78 -5.90 3.46
C TYR A 74 -2.28 -6.40 2.11
N PHE A 75 -1.65 -7.58 2.07
CA PHE A 75 -1.18 -8.23 0.84
C PHE A 75 -2.32 -8.46 -0.15
N ALA A 76 -3.47 -8.96 0.33
CA ALA A 76 -4.64 -9.23 -0.48
C ALA A 76 -5.44 -7.97 -0.87
N SER A 77 -5.14 -6.82 -0.27
CA SER A 77 -5.91 -5.59 -0.48
C SER A 77 -5.91 -5.12 -1.93
N ARG A 78 -6.94 -4.31 -2.28
CA ARG A 78 -7.11 -3.73 -3.63
C ARG A 78 -5.91 -2.90 -4.10
N GLY A 79 -5.20 -2.29 -3.17
CA GLY A 79 -4.00 -1.49 -3.46
C GLY A 79 -2.76 -2.32 -3.74
N CYS A 80 -2.79 -3.61 -3.42
CA CYS A 80 -1.70 -4.58 -3.58
C CYS A 80 -2.10 -5.67 -4.57
N LEU A 81 -2.27 -6.92 -4.16
CA LEU A 81 -2.53 -8.03 -5.08
C LEU A 81 -3.99 -8.21 -5.48
N ASP A 82 -4.92 -7.47 -4.87
CA ASP A 82 -6.36 -7.47 -5.18
C ASP A 82 -6.97 -8.89 -5.22
N ILE A 83 -6.75 -9.64 -4.15
CA ILE A 83 -7.27 -11.02 -4.05
C ILE A 83 -8.72 -10.96 -3.59
N GLU A 84 -9.63 -11.09 -4.53
CA GLU A 84 -11.06 -11.07 -4.26
C GLU A 84 -11.47 -12.23 -3.34
N ASN A 85 -12.47 -12.00 -2.49
CA ASN A 85 -13.01 -12.95 -1.52
C ASN A 85 -12.05 -13.33 -0.37
N LEU A 86 -10.87 -12.75 -0.27
CA LEU A 86 -9.93 -12.92 0.83
C LEU A 86 -10.04 -11.73 1.80
N GLY A 87 -11.21 -11.57 2.44
CA GLY A 87 -11.45 -10.56 3.47
C GLY A 87 -11.10 -11.03 4.88
N GLU A 88 -11.21 -10.12 5.87
CA GLU A 88 -10.84 -10.31 7.28
C GLU A 88 -11.34 -11.64 7.86
N ALA A 89 -12.64 -11.97 7.68
CA ALA A 89 -13.23 -13.20 8.22
C ALA A 89 -12.61 -14.47 7.62
N VAL A 90 -12.30 -14.47 6.33
CA VAL A 90 -11.67 -15.61 5.65
C VAL A 90 -10.21 -15.74 6.07
N VAL A 91 -9.48 -14.63 6.14
CA VAL A 91 -8.09 -14.60 6.64
C VAL A 91 -8.02 -15.13 8.06
N ALA A 92 -8.95 -14.73 8.95
CA ALA A 92 -9.02 -15.23 10.31
C ALA A 92 -9.20 -16.75 10.33
N GLN A 93 -10.14 -17.30 9.56
CA GLN A 93 -10.36 -18.75 9.49
C GLN A 93 -9.12 -19.51 8.99
N LEU A 94 -8.47 -19.01 7.92
CA LEU A 94 -7.28 -19.63 7.34
C LEU A 94 -6.10 -19.70 8.33
N VAL A 95 -5.90 -18.63 9.09
CA VAL A 95 -4.80 -18.55 10.08
C VAL A 95 -5.14 -19.36 11.33
N ASP A 96 -6.38 -19.26 11.85
CA ASP A 96 -6.80 -19.93 13.07
C ASP A 96 -6.92 -21.47 12.91
N SER A 97 -7.21 -21.94 11.68
CA SER A 97 -7.16 -23.36 11.32
C SER A 97 -5.75 -23.88 10.99
N ASN A 98 -4.72 -23.02 11.05
CA ASN A 98 -3.32 -23.32 10.67
C ASN A 98 -3.16 -23.75 9.19
N LEU A 99 -4.08 -23.39 8.31
CA LEU A 99 -3.93 -23.60 6.86
C LEU A 99 -2.92 -22.62 6.25
N VAL A 100 -2.80 -21.42 6.84
CA VAL A 100 -1.86 -20.38 6.41
C VAL A 100 -1.04 -19.92 7.62
N GLY A 101 0.25 -20.21 7.61
CA GLY A 101 1.24 -19.78 8.59
C GLY A 101 2.20 -18.71 8.06
N ARG A 102 2.26 -18.52 6.73
CA ARG A 102 3.07 -17.53 6.02
C ARG A 102 2.32 -17.03 4.78
N LEU A 103 2.72 -15.90 4.22
CA LEU A 103 2.08 -15.33 3.01
C LEU A 103 2.12 -16.28 1.81
N ASP A 104 3.20 -17.03 1.64
CA ASP A 104 3.37 -17.96 0.52
C ASP A 104 2.50 -19.23 0.64
N ASP A 105 1.97 -19.55 1.84
CA ASP A 105 1.02 -20.65 2.01
C ASP A 105 -0.32 -20.39 1.31
N LEU A 106 -0.68 -19.13 1.07
CA LEU A 106 -1.85 -18.77 0.27
C LEU A 106 -1.84 -19.46 -1.10
N TYR A 107 -0.66 -19.54 -1.72
CA TYR A 107 -0.48 -20.12 -3.05
C TYR A 107 -0.34 -21.66 -3.05
N ARG A 108 -0.44 -22.29 -1.88
CA ARG A 108 -0.47 -23.76 -1.70
C ARG A 108 -1.84 -24.27 -1.28
N LEU A 109 -2.81 -23.36 -1.08
CA LEU A 109 -4.16 -23.74 -0.69
C LEU A 109 -4.84 -24.54 -1.80
N GLU A 110 -5.49 -25.61 -1.40
CA GLU A 110 -6.31 -26.46 -2.28
C GLU A 110 -7.80 -26.22 -2.04
N PRO A 111 -8.65 -26.33 -3.08
CA PRO A 111 -10.11 -26.12 -2.93
C PRO A 111 -10.73 -26.96 -1.82
N GLY A 112 -10.27 -28.20 -1.62
CA GLY A 112 -10.76 -29.10 -0.56
C GLY A 112 -10.57 -28.56 0.85
N GLN A 113 -9.42 -27.90 1.11
CA GLN A 113 -9.13 -27.29 2.41
C GLN A 113 -10.03 -26.08 2.67
N VAL A 114 -10.31 -25.29 1.63
CA VAL A 114 -11.17 -24.10 1.71
C VAL A 114 -12.64 -24.51 1.94
N LEU A 115 -13.06 -25.64 1.41
CA LEU A 115 -14.41 -26.18 1.62
C LEU A 115 -14.70 -26.57 3.08
N GLU A 116 -13.67 -26.83 3.89
CA GLU A 116 -13.81 -27.14 5.31
C GLU A 116 -14.05 -25.90 6.17
N LEU A 117 -13.85 -24.68 5.59
CA LEU A 117 -14.07 -23.43 6.31
C LEU A 117 -15.55 -23.08 6.38
N GLU A 118 -15.94 -22.40 7.46
CA GLU A 118 -17.32 -21.99 7.67
C GLU A 118 -17.79 -21.01 6.57
N GLY A 119 -18.98 -21.29 6.01
CA GLY A 119 -19.61 -20.44 4.98
C GLY A 119 -19.10 -20.68 3.55
N PHE A 120 -18.19 -21.63 3.34
CA PHE A 120 -17.76 -21.99 2.00
C PHE A 120 -18.57 -23.11 1.37
N ALA A 121 -18.81 -22.98 0.07
CA ALA A 121 -19.36 -23.99 -0.81
C ALA A 121 -18.43 -24.14 -2.03
N GLU A 122 -18.62 -25.13 -2.88
CA GLU A 122 -17.75 -25.42 -4.05
C GLU A 122 -17.45 -24.17 -4.88
N LYS A 123 -18.49 -23.37 -5.19
CA LYS A 123 -18.33 -22.15 -6.00
C LYS A 123 -17.50 -21.08 -5.32
N SER A 124 -17.71 -20.84 -4.01
CA SER A 124 -16.95 -19.81 -3.28
C SER A 124 -15.51 -20.24 -3.03
N ALA A 125 -15.27 -21.53 -2.77
CA ALA A 125 -13.93 -22.08 -2.65
C ALA A 125 -13.15 -21.96 -3.97
N THR A 126 -13.76 -22.37 -5.09
CA THR A 126 -13.14 -22.21 -6.42
C THR A 126 -12.85 -20.74 -6.73
N ASN A 127 -13.79 -19.82 -6.48
CA ASN A 127 -13.59 -18.41 -6.73
C ASN A 127 -12.41 -17.82 -5.93
N LEU A 128 -12.23 -18.24 -4.69
CA LEU A 128 -11.11 -17.79 -3.86
C LEU A 128 -9.78 -18.32 -4.41
N ILE A 129 -9.70 -19.62 -4.72
CA ILE A 129 -8.48 -20.22 -5.30
C ILE A 129 -8.14 -19.58 -6.64
N ASP A 130 -9.13 -19.35 -7.50
CA ASP A 130 -8.93 -18.67 -8.79
C ASP A 130 -8.45 -17.22 -8.61
N ALA A 131 -8.94 -16.51 -7.58
CA ALA A 131 -8.48 -15.17 -7.27
C ALA A 131 -7.02 -15.15 -6.77
N ILE A 132 -6.65 -16.12 -5.92
CA ILE A 132 -5.27 -16.30 -5.48
C ILE A 132 -4.36 -16.61 -6.67
N GLU A 133 -4.78 -17.52 -7.55
CA GLU A 133 -3.99 -17.90 -8.73
C GLU A 133 -3.80 -16.72 -9.68
N ARG A 134 -4.85 -15.96 -9.97
CA ARG A 134 -4.76 -14.74 -10.79
C ARG A 134 -3.82 -13.69 -10.18
N SER A 135 -3.72 -13.62 -8.86
CA SER A 135 -2.85 -12.65 -8.20
C SER A 135 -1.36 -12.87 -8.45
N LYS A 136 -0.95 -14.08 -8.87
CA LYS A 136 0.45 -14.39 -9.23
C LYS A 136 0.98 -13.53 -10.38
N SER A 137 0.09 -13.11 -11.30
CA SER A 137 0.44 -12.30 -12.47
C SER A 137 0.23 -10.79 -12.26
N GLN A 138 0.07 -10.35 -11.02
CA GLN A 138 0.01 -8.92 -10.72
C GLN A 138 1.35 -8.24 -11.00
N GLU A 139 1.30 -6.95 -11.32
CA GLU A 139 2.48 -6.13 -11.57
C GLU A 139 3.46 -6.18 -10.36
N PHE A 140 4.74 -6.24 -10.63
CA PHE A 140 5.78 -6.39 -9.61
C PHE A 140 5.70 -5.34 -8.47
N TRP A 141 5.37 -4.08 -8.81
CA TRP A 141 5.20 -3.04 -7.80
C TRP A 141 4.06 -3.33 -6.81
N ARG A 142 2.99 -4.04 -7.25
CA ARG A 142 1.87 -4.42 -6.38
C ARG A 142 2.32 -5.44 -5.34
N ILE A 143 3.15 -6.38 -5.78
CA ILE A 143 3.73 -7.39 -4.90
C ILE A 143 4.66 -6.72 -3.89
N LEU A 144 5.55 -5.83 -4.35
CA LEU A 144 6.43 -5.05 -3.45
C LEU A 144 5.63 -4.26 -2.42
N CYS A 145 4.55 -3.60 -2.83
CA CYS A 145 3.64 -2.91 -1.91
C CYS A 145 3.05 -3.89 -0.89
N GLY A 146 2.55 -5.04 -1.35
CA GLY A 146 1.91 -6.07 -0.53
C GLY A 146 2.84 -6.72 0.51
N LEU A 147 4.14 -6.73 0.29
CA LEU A 147 5.12 -7.21 1.28
C LEU A 147 5.12 -6.39 2.58
N GLY A 148 4.54 -5.18 2.57
CA GLY A 148 4.39 -4.34 3.76
C GLY A 148 5.71 -3.84 4.33
N ILE A 149 6.72 -3.63 3.49
CA ILE A 149 8.02 -3.09 3.90
C ILE A 149 7.81 -1.71 4.52
N LYS A 150 8.35 -1.48 5.71
CA LYS A 150 8.17 -0.24 6.46
C LYS A 150 8.57 0.97 5.60
N HIS A 151 7.75 2.00 5.58
CA HIS A 151 7.90 3.22 4.78
C HIS A 151 7.76 3.06 3.26
N ILE A 152 7.57 1.84 2.74
CA ILE A 152 7.39 1.58 1.32
C ILE A 152 5.90 1.39 1.03
N GLY A 153 5.29 2.43 0.49
CA GLY A 153 3.89 2.41 0.02
C GLY A 153 3.80 2.31 -1.50
N THR A 154 2.61 2.46 -2.04
CA THR A 154 2.31 2.31 -3.48
C THR A 154 3.22 3.15 -4.39
N SER A 155 3.47 4.44 -4.05
CA SER A 155 4.31 5.32 -4.88
C SER A 155 5.75 4.80 -4.93
N ALA A 156 6.35 4.54 -3.75
CA ALA A 156 7.71 4.04 -3.67
C ALA A 156 7.88 2.68 -4.34
N SER A 157 6.89 1.77 -4.18
CA SER A 157 6.91 0.46 -4.84
C SER A 157 6.94 0.58 -6.36
N LYS A 158 6.19 1.53 -6.94
CA LYS A 158 6.21 1.81 -8.37
C LYS A 158 7.57 2.36 -8.83
N ASP A 159 8.14 3.30 -8.08
CA ASP A 159 9.44 3.87 -8.43
C ASP A 159 10.58 2.85 -8.30
N LEU A 160 10.52 1.99 -7.29
CA LEU A 160 11.44 0.85 -7.12
C LEU A 160 11.32 -0.17 -8.25
N ALA A 161 10.11 -0.60 -8.60
CA ALA A 161 9.88 -1.56 -9.67
C ALA A 161 10.37 -1.03 -11.04
N ARG A 162 10.21 0.27 -11.30
CA ARG A 162 10.76 0.90 -12.51
C ARG A 162 12.29 0.94 -12.56
N SER A 163 12.94 1.02 -11.41
CA SER A 163 14.40 1.14 -11.31
C SER A 163 15.09 -0.22 -11.24
N PHE A 164 14.39 -1.23 -10.71
CA PHE A 164 14.93 -2.57 -10.52
C PHE A 164 14.08 -3.61 -11.24
N SER A 165 14.69 -4.37 -12.11
CA SER A 165 14.00 -5.35 -12.96
C SER A 165 13.39 -6.55 -12.21
N ASN A 166 13.85 -6.82 -10.99
CA ASN A 166 13.39 -7.95 -10.18
C ASN A 166 13.78 -7.78 -8.71
N TRP A 167 13.21 -8.62 -7.84
CA TRP A 167 13.45 -8.57 -6.42
C TRP A 167 14.90 -8.88 -6.01
N ARG A 168 15.65 -9.69 -6.80
CA ARG A 168 17.06 -10.00 -6.50
C ARG A 168 17.96 -8.78 -6.75
N ALA A 169 17.62 -7.97 -7.75
CA ALA A 169 18.31 -6.71 -7.98
C ALA A 169 18.08 -5.74 -6.80
N LEU A 170 16.85 -5.67 -6.26
CA LEU A 170 16.55 -4.93 -5.04
C LEU A 170 17.32 -5.46 -3.82
N ALA A 171 17.38 -6.79 -3.64
CA ALA A 171 18.05 -7.40 -2.50
C ALA A 171 19.57 -7.18 -2.48
N ASN A 172 20.17 -6.94 -3.64
CA ASN A 172 21.62 -6.69 -3.79
C ASN A 172 21.98 -5.21 -3.90
N ALA A 173 20.99 -4.30 -3.89
CA ALA A 173 21.21 -2.87 -4.02
C ALA A 173 21.79 -2.26 -2.73
N SER A 174 22.59 -1.22 -2.88
CA SER A 174 23.13 -0.42 -1.78
C SER A 174 22.17 0.68 -1.34
N VAL A 175 22.50 1.36 -0.25
CA VAL A 175 21.73 2.55 0.20
C VAL A 175 21.77 3.65 -0.86
N GLU A 176 22.94 3.83 -1.49
CA GLU A 176 23.17 4.82 -2.55
C GLU A 176 22.26 4.53 -3.76
N ASP A 177 22.20 3.28 -4.23
CA ASP A 177 21.35 2.88 -5.35
C ASP A 177 19.87 3.21 -5.10
N PHE A 178 19.41 3.07 -3.85
CA PHE A 178 18.05 3.43 -3.47
C PHE A 178 17.84 4.93 -3.38
N THR A 179 18.80 5.68 -2.81
CA THR A 179 18.65 7.14 -2.61
C THR A 179 18.80 7.95 -3.91
N ASP A 180 19.38 7.36 -4.95
CA ASP A 180 19.42 7.96 -6.30
C ASP A 180 18.03 7.97 -6.97
N ILE A 181 17.07 7.18 -6.45
CA ILE A 181 15.69 7.18 -6.95
C ILE A 181 14.93 8.39 -6.37
N GLU A 182 14.38 9.24 -7.25
CA GLU A 182 13.58 10.39 -6.82
C GLU A 182 12.39 9.96 -5.96
N GLY A 183 12.31 10.48 -4.75
CA GLY A 183 11.26 10.16 -3.77
C GLY A 183 11.62 9.04 -2.79
N VAL A 184 12.77 8.39 -2.93
CA VAL A 184 13.29 7.40 -1.98
C VAL A 184 14.36 8.07 -1.10
N GLY A 185 14.02 8.29 0.18
CA GLY A 185 14.95 8.87 1.16
C GLY A 185 15.73 7.80 1.93
N THR A 186 16.71 8.22 2.73
CA THR A 186 17.58 7.35 3.53
C THR A 186 16.80 6.39 4.43
N ILE A 187 15.73 6.87 5.10
CA ILE A 187 14.88 6.03 5.98
C ILE A 187 14.23 4.88 5.20
N MET A 188 13.80 5.13 3.97
CA MET A 188 13.21 4.12 3.10
C MET A 188 14.27 3.12 2.62
N ALA A 189 15.44 3.62 2.20
CA ALA A 189 16.58 2.81 1.81
C ALA A 189 17.03 1.87 2.93
N GLU A 190 17.18 2.38 4.15
CA GLU A 190 17.50 1.57 5.33
C GLU A 190 16.45 0.50 5.61
N SER A 191 15.16 0.82 5.46
CA SER A 191 14.07 -0.13 5.64
C SER A 191 14.12 -1.27 4.61
N LEU A 192 14.46 -0.97 3.35
CA LEU A 192 14.67 -1.96 2.30
C LEU A 192 15.86 -2.87 2.61
N ILE A 193 17.00 -2.29 2.96
CA ILE A 193 18.20 -3.05 3.33
C ILE A 193 17.92 -4.01 4.51
N LEU A 194 17.24 -3.52 5.56
CA LEU A 194 16.89 -4.36 6.70
C LEU A 194 15.94 -5.49 6.30
N TYR A 195 14.95 -5.21 5.44
CA TYR A 195 14.00 -6.20 4.97
C TYR A 195 14.69 -7.33 4.20
N PHE A 196 15.53 -7.00 3.23
CA PHE A 196 16.21 -8.00 2.37
C PHE A 196 17.35 -8.73 3.08
N LYS A 197 17.90 -8.18 4.16
CA LYS A 197 18.90 -8.87 5.01
C LYS A 197 18.30 -9.93 5.93
N ASP A 198 16.99 -9.88 6.16
CA ASP A 198 16.30 -10.85 7.00
C ASP A 198 16.15 -12.17 6.24
N PRO A 199 16.70 -13.31 6.78
CA PRO A 199 16.62 -14.60 6.10
C PRO A 199 15.20 -15.10 5.88
N ASP A 200 14.25 -14.78 6.78
CA ASP A 200 12.87 -15.22 6.68
C ASP A 200 12.18 -14.50 5.52
N HIS A 201 12.43 -13.20 5.35
CA HIS A 201 11.92 -12.43 4.21
C HIS A 201 12.55 -12.89 2.88
N PHE A 202 13.85 -13.16 2.89
CA PHE A 202 14.51 -13.67 1.69
C PHE A 202 13.94 -15.04 1.27
N SER A 203 13.78 -15.96 2.23
CA SER A 203 13.15 -17.27 2.01
C SER A 203 11.70 -17.16 1.52
N LEU A 204 10.94 -16.18 2.02
CA LEU A 204 9.58 -15.90 1.55
C LEU A 204 9.58 -15.54 0.06
N LEU A 205 10.48 -14.65 -0.36
CA LEU A 205 10.57 -14.22 -1.76
C LEU A 205 11.00 -15.35 -2.69
N GLU A 206 11.96 -16.18 -2.28
CA GLU A 206 12.33 -17.38 -3.04
C GLU A 206 11.17 -18.35 -3.19
N SER A 207 10.39 -18.53 -2.12
CA SER A 207 9.20 -19.39 -2.15
C SER A 207 8.11 -18.83 -3.06
N LEU A 208 7.80 -17.53 -2.97
CA LEU A 208 6.84 -16.87 -3.85
C LEU A 208 7.24 -16.97 -5.33
N GLU A 209 8.53 -16.75 -5.64
CA GLU A 209 9.07 -16.92 -6.99
C GLU A 209 8.92 -18.37 -7.48
N GLY A 210 9.26 -19.35 -6.62
CA GLY A 210 9.10 -20.78 -6.92
C GLY A 210 7.65 -21.21 -7.13
N LEU A 211 6.68 -20.51 -6.53
CA LEU A 211 5.24 -20.72 -6.70
C LEU A 211 4.67 -19.97 -7.92
N GLY A 212 5.51 -19.27 -8.68
CA GLY A 212 5.13 -18.59 -9.91
C GLY A 212 4.60 -17.18 -9.73
N VAL A 213 4.80 -16.53 -8.56
CA VAL A 213 4.48 -15.13 -8.35
C VAL A 213 5.45 -14.25 -9.14
N ALA A 214 4.95 -13.26 -9.88
CA ALA A 214 5.72 -12.40 -10.78
C ALA A 214 6.56 -11.37 -10.03
N LEU A 215 7.68 -11.80 -9.42
CA LEU A 215 8.62 -10.95 -8.68
C LEU A 215 9.64 -10.23 -9.59
N ARG A 216 9.18 -9.84 -10.79
CA ARG A 216 9.96 -9.12 -11.78
C ARG A 216 9.06 -8.26 -12.65
N GLU A 217 9.61 -7.20 -13.23
CA GLU A 217 8.95 -6.49 -14.31
C GLU A 217 8.94 -7.36 -15.57
N ASP A 218 7.78 -7.46 -16.22
CA ASP A 218 7.69 -8.09 -17.53
C ASP A 218 8.35 -7.17 -18.55
N SER A 219 9.42 -7.67 -19.16
CA SER A 219 10.18 -6.95 -20.19
C SER A 219 9.35 -6.62 -21.44
N GLU A 220 8.23 -7.28 -21.65
CA GLU A 220 7.31 -7.00 -22.76
C GLU A 220 6.44 -5.75 -22.51
N ASN A 221 6.16 -5.39 -21.25
CA ASN A 221 5.45 -4.17 -20.90
C ASN A 221 6.37 -2.94 -20.71
N SER A 222 7.69 -3.11 -20.67
CA SER A 222 8.64 -2.02 -20.46
C SER A 222 9.07 -1.28 -21.73
N SER A 223 8.61 -1.68 -22.91
CA SER A 223 9.19 -1.20 -24.18
C SER A 223 8.53 0.07 -24.74
N PHE A 224 7.34 0.46 -24.30
CA PHE A 224 6.69 1.68 -24.79
C PHE A 224 6.06 2.52 -23.69
N HIS A 225 6.85 3.42 -23.13
CA HIS A 225 6.38 4.43 -22.16
C HIS A 225 6.48 5.83 -22.80
N PRO A 226 5.51 6.23 -23.63
CA PRO A 226 5.57 7.50 -24.37
C PRO A 226 5.59 8.73 -23.45
N TRP A 227 5.21 8.55 -22.17
CA TRP A 227 5.21 9.61 -21.16
C TRP A 227 6.30 9.46 -20.10
N LYS A 228 7.30 8.61 -20.37
CA LYS A 228 8.49 8.52 -19.52
C LYS A 228 9.06 9.94 -19.28
N ASP A 229 9.38 10.23 -18.04
CA ASP A 229 9.91 11.54 -17.58
C ASP A 229 8.92 12.72 -17.68
N LYS A 230 7.65 12.49 -18.04
CA LYS A 230 6.63 13.55 -18.03
C LYS A 230 5.88 13.57 -16.70
N THR A 231 5.74 14.76 -16.12
CA THR A 231 5.02 14.97 -14.86
C THR A 231 3.69 15.67 -15.14
N PHE A 232 2.62 15.08 -14.65
CA PHE A 232 1.25 15.57 -14.78
C PHE A 232 0.70 16.07 -13.46
N VAL A 233 -0.19 17.07 -13.51
CA VAL A 233 -0.95 17.54 -12.35
C VAL A 233 -2.44 17.58 -12.71
N LEU A 234 -3.27 16.97 -11.88
CA LEU A 234 -4.72 16.98 -12.04
C LEU A 234 -5.36 18.06 -11.15
N THR A 235 -6.26 18.86 -11.72
CA THR A 235 -7.01 19.90 -11.00
C THR A 235 -8.44 20.02 -11.51
N GLY A 236 -9.38 20.32 -10.62
CA GLY A 236 -10.81 20.29 -10.94
C GLY A 236 -11.39 18.88 -10.96
N SER A 237 -12.64 18.75 -11.33
CA SER A 237 -13.36 17.48 -11.49
C SER A 237 -13.37 17.09 -12.97
N LEU A 238 -13.11 15.83 -13.26
CA LEU A 238 -13.25 15.27 -14.61
C LEU A 238 -14.62 14.60 -14.70
N GLU A 239 -15.27 14.68 -15.84
CA GLU A 239 -16.61 14.13 -16.07
C GLU A 239 -16.58 12.65 -16.50
N ARG A 240 -15.59 12.29 -17.33
CA ARG A 240 -15.45 10.96 -17.92
C ARG A 240 -14.48 10.05 -17.16
N PHE A 241 -13.62 10.63 -16.32
CA PHE A 241 -12.66 9.90 -15.50
C PHE A 241 -12.89 10.18 -14.02
N SER A 242 -12.85 9.13 -13.20
CA SER A 242 -12.53 9.36 -11.78
C SER A 242 -11.09 9.87 -11.68
N ARG A 243 -10.79 10.63 -10.63
CA ARG A 243 -9.41 11.10 -10.40
C ARG A 243 -8.39 9.94 -10.42
N GLN A 244 -8.76 8.82 -9.81
CA GLN A 244 -7.93 7.61 -9.76
C GLN A 244 -7.78 6.97 -11.15
N GLY A 245 -8.84 6.94 -11.96
CA GLY A 245 -8.80 6.44 -13.33
C GLY A 245 -7.86 7.25 -14.21
N ALA A 246 -7.92 8.58 -14.13
CA ALA A 246 -6.98 9.44 -14.87
C ALA A 246 -5.53 9.26 -14.42
N VAL A 247 -5.29 9.08 -13.11
CA VAL A 247 -3.96 8.77 -12.57
C VAL A 247 -3.45 7.46 -13.15
N SER A 248 -4.26 6.39 -13.12
CA SER A 248 -3.88 5.08 -13.66
C SER A 248 -3.54 5.13 -15.15
N GLU A 249 -4.31 5.86 -15.97
CA GLU A 249 -4.03 6.01 -17.40
C GLU A 249 -2.69 6.72 -17.67
N ILE A 250 -2.37 7.76 -16.88
CA ILE A 250 -1.10 8.47 -17.00
C ILE A 250 0.07 7.55 -16.63
N GLU A 251 -0.08 6.82 -15.52
CA GLU A 251 0.97 5.93 -15.01
C GLU A 251 1.19 4.72 -15.91
N ASN A 252 0.15 4.18 -16.53
CA ASN A 252 0.25 3.09 -17.52
C ASN A 252 1.07 3.47 -18.76
N LEU A 253 1.07 4.75 -19.11
CA LEU A 253 1.89 5.29 -20.21
C LEU A 253 3.28 5.79 -19.74
N GLY A 254 3.65 5.49 -18.49
CA GLY A 254 4.96 5.84 -17.90
C GLY A 254 5.05 7.25 -17.34
N GLY A 255 3.95 8.03 -17.34
CA GLY A 255 3.90 9.37 -16.76
C GLY A 255 3.86 9.36 -15.24
N ARG A 256 4.26 10.45 -14.61
CA ARG A 256 4.21 10.63 -13.15
C ARG A 256 3.15 11.67 -12.79
N VAL A 257 2.36 11.42 -11.74
CA VAL A 257 1.36 12.38 -11.25
C VAL A 257 1.84 13.06 -9.96
N SER A 258 1.83 14.40 -9.96
CA SER A 258 2.20 15.22 -8.80
C SER A 258 0.98 15.94 -8.21
N SER A 259 1.02 16.17 -6.89
CA SER A 259 0.00 16.92 -6.17
C SER A 259 0.10 18.43 -6.36
N SER A 260 1.26 18.95 -6.81
CA SER A 260 1.51 20.39 -6.96
C SER A 260 2.17 20.74 -8.29
N VAL A 261 1.86 21.93 -8.82
CA VAL A 261 2.47 22.46 -10.04
C VAL A 261 3.84 23.07 -9.73
N SER A 262 4.85 22.72 -10.53
CA SER A 262 6.22 23.25 -10.45
C SER A 262 6.80 23.45 -11.85
N LYS A 263 8.02 23.98 -11.95
CA LYS A 263 8.76 24.09 -13.23
C LYS A 263 9.06 22.73 -13.88
N LYS A 264 9.00 21.64 -13.10
CA LYS A 264 9.17 20.26 -13.59
C LYS A 264 7.86 19.64 -14.12
N THR A 265 6.73 20.33 -13.97
CA THR A 265 5.42 19.83 -14.45
C THR A 265 5.36 19.97 -15.96
N SER A 266 5.09 18.87 -16.65
CA SER A 266 4.97 18.84 -18.12
C SER A 266 3.57 19.23 -18.59
N PHE A 267 2.54 18.72 -17.90
CA PHE A 267 1.14 18.94 -18.25
C PHE A 267 0.27 19.16 -17.02
N VAL A 268 -0.73 20.03 -17.16
CA VAL A 268 -1.82 20.16 -16.17
C VAL A 268 -3.12 19.79 -16.83
N ILE A 269 -3.80 18.78 -16.31
CA ILE A 269 -5.13 18.37 -16.75
C ILE A 269 -6.14 19.10 -15.88
N ALA A 270 -6.94 19.96 -16.52
CA ALA A 270 -7.86 20.86 -15.84
C ALA A 270 -9.30 20.56 -16.21
N GLY A 271 -10.06 20.02 -15.25
CA GLY A 271 -11.52 19.89 -15.35
C GLY A 271 -12.27 21.12 -14.79
N PRO A 272 -13.62 21.11 -14.85
CA PRO A 272 -14.47 22.12 -14.25
C PRO A 272 -14.12 22.38 -12.77
N GLY A 273 -14.14 23.63 -12.35
CA GLY A 273 -13.79 24.03 -10.99
C GLY A 273 -12.30 23.99 -10.65
N ALA A 274 -11.41 23.97 -11.66
CA ALA A 274 -9.97 24.06 -11.47
C ALA A 274 -9.62 25.38 -10.77
N GLY A 275 -8.93 25.26 -9.61
CA GLY A 275 -8.58 26.40 -8.75
C GLY A 275 -7.13 26.85 -8.89
N SER A 276 -6.50 27.20 -7.77
CA SER A 276 -5.15 27.79 -7.67
C SER A 276 -4.03 27.04 -8.45
N LYS A 277 -4.19 25.74 -8.69
CA LYS A 277 -3.21 24.96 -9.50
C LYS A 277 -3.23 25.37 -10.96
N LEU A 278 -4.42 25.70 -11.51
CA LEU A 278 -4.55 26.20 -12.89
C LEU A 278 -3.89 27.57 -13.05
N ASP A 279 -4.10 28.47 -12.07
CA ASP A 279 -3.47 29.79 -12.09
C ASP A 279 -1.93 29.68 -12.01
N LYS A 280 -1.45 28.74 -11.20
CA LYS A 280 -0.03 28.48 -11.09
C LYS A 280 0.56 27.87 -12.36
N ALA A 281 -0.17 27.02 -13.05
CA ALA A 281 0.23 26.45 -14.35
C ALA A 281 0.36 27.56 -15.40
N LYS A 282 -0.61 28.46 -15.49
CA LYS A 282 -0.55 29.64 -16.37
C LYS A 282 0.66 30.52 -16.10
N LYS A 283 0.97 30.79 -14.82
CA LYS A 283 2.13 31.59 -14.41
C LYS A 283 3.47 30.93 -14.75
N LEU A 284 3.53 29.62 -14.79
CA LEU A 284 4.74 28.84 -15.08
C LEU A 284 4.80 28.38 -16.54
N GLU A 285 3.85 28.82 -17.37
CA GLU A 285 3.75 28.47 -18.80
C GLU A 285 3.71 26.96 -19.05
N VAL A 286 3.13 26.20 -18.11
CA VAL A 286 2.95 24.75 -18.24
C VAL A 286 1.80 24.47 -19.19
N THR A 287 1.96 23.48 -20.06
CA THR A 287 0.91 23.06 -21.00
C THR A 287 -0.33 22.59 -20.24
N ILE A 288 -1.49 23.19 -20.56
CA ILE A 288 -2.76 22.86 -19.93
C ILE A 288 -3.61 22.11 -20.95
N LEU A 289 -4.12 20.94 -20.54
CA LEU A 289 -5.08 20.13 -21.28
C LEU A 289 -6.41 20.17 -20.54
N ASP A 290 -7.51 20.39 -21.25
CA ASP A 290 -8.83 20.05 -20.76
C ASP A 290 -9.08 18.54 -20.87
N GLU A 291 -10.23 18.05 -20.45
CA GLU A 291 -10.53 16.62 -20.48
C GLU A 291 -10.57 16.05 -21.90
N GLU A 292 -11.05 16.81 -22.88
CA GLU A 292 -11.06 16.42 -24.30
C GLU A 292 -9.64 16.34 -24.88
N GLY A 293 -8.82 17.35 -24.58
CA GLY A 293 -7.41 17.35 -24.95
C GLY A 293 -6.63 16.22 -24.31
N PHE A 294 -6.93 15.88 -23.05
CA PHE A 294 -6.36 14.72 -22.38
C PHE A 294 -6.76 13.40 -23.03
N MET A 295 -8.04 13.24 -23.39
CA MET A 295 -8.51 12.04 -24.11
C MET A 295 -7.84 11.87 -25.47
N THR A 296 -7.71 12.96 -26.24
CA THR A 296 -7.02 12.96 -27.52
C THR A 296 -5.56 12.56 -27.35
N PHE A 297 -4.88 13.15 -26.35
CA PHE A 297 -3.49 12.86 -26.01
C PHE A 297 -3.29 11.40 -25.54
N LEU A 298 -4.26 10.84 -24.81
CA LEU A 298 -4.30 9.42 -24.45
C LEU A 298 -4.43 8.53 -25.70
N ALA A 299 -5.36 8.85 -26.60
CA ALA A 299 -5.61 8.05 -27.79
C ALA A 299 -4.41 8.01 -28.74
N GLU A 300 -3.75 9.14 -28.96
CA GLU A 300 -2.54 9.24 -29.79
C GLU A 300 -1.38 8.41 -29.25
N ASN A 301 -1.27 8.27 -27.93
CA ASN A 301 -0.17 7.56 -27.28
C ASN A 301 -0.48 6.10 -26.90
N LYS A 302 -1.74 5.63 -27.08
CA LYS A 302 -2.13 4.21 -26.95
C LYS A 302 -2.06 3.41 -28.25
N LEU A 303 -1.89 4.08 -29.40
CA LEU A 303 -1.93 3.45 -30.74
C LEU A 303 -0.56 2.95 -31.20
N HIS A 304 0.42 2.96 -30.36
CA HIS A 304 1.77 2.46 -30.63
C HIS A 304 2.18 1.47 -29.54
#